data_b736297faa0649fb6a6590b675ac0451
#
_entry.id   b736297faa0649fb6a6590b675ac0451
#
_cell.length_a   1.000
_cell.length_b   1.000
_cell.length_c   1.000
_cell.angle_alpha   90.00
_cell.angle_beta   90.00
_cell.angle_gamma   90.00
#
_symmetry.space_group_name_H-M   'P 1'
#
loop_
_entity.id
_entity.type
_entity.pdbx_description
1 polymer ?
#
loop_
_entity_poly.entity_id
_entity_poly.type
_entity_poly.pdbx_seq_one_letter_code
_entity_poly.pdbx_strand_id
1 'polypeptide(L)'
;MQLNKKEFIAAVHQRLVGGGNKKDFLKQGVEEVVSAAIETIKESVANGDKIVLVDFGSFEKAHREAKAGRNPKTGEPMEIPAKYVPKFTAGKNFKDIVA
;
A
#
# COMPACT_ATOMS: atom_id res chain seq x y z
N MET A 1 17.53 -0.75 -2.70
CA MET A 1 17.21 -2.07 -2.14
C MET A 1 15.71 -2.23 -2.07
N GLN A 2 15.22 -3.38 -2.46
CA GLN A 2 13.80 -3.68 -2.43
C GLN A 2 13.53 -4.79 -1.43
N LEU A 3 12.56 -4.56 -0.53
CA LEU A 3 12.12 -5.58 0.41
C LEU A 3 10.90 -6.29 -0.14
N ASN A 4 10.92 -7.61 -0.16
CA ASN A 4 9.73 -8.38 -0.48
C ASN A 4 8.85 -8.52 0.78
N LYS A 5 7.68 -9.16 0.63
CA LYS A 5 6.75 -9.30 1.77
C LYS A 5 7.38 -10.05 2.95
N LYS A 6 8.11 -11.11 2.67
CA LYS A 6 8.77 -11.92 3.71
C LYS A 6 9.80 -11.10 4.49
N GLU A 7 10.62 -10.33 3.78
CA GLU A 7 11.62 -9.46 4.40
C GLU A 7 10.97 -8.32 5.18
N PHE A 8 9.87 -7.77 4.66
CA PHE A 8 9.10 -6.75 5.34
C PHE A 8 8.53 -7.28 6.66
N ILE A 9 7.94 -8.47 6.65
CA ILE A 9 7.39 -9.11 7.86
C ILE A 9 8.50 -9.34 8.88
N ALA A 10 9.67 -9.79 8.44
CA ALA A 10 10.82 -9.99 9.32
C ALA A 10 11.24 -8.67 9.99
N ALA A 11 11.24 -7.58 9.24
CA ALA A 11 11.57 -6.27 9.77
C ALA A 11 10.54 -5.80 10.81
N VAL A 12 9.27 -6.04 10.56
CA VAL A 12 8.20 -5.71 11.51
C VAL A 12 8.36 -6.53 12.80
N HIS A 13 8.63 -7.82 12.67
CA HIS A 13 8.86 -8.69 13.82
C HIS A 13 10.04 -8.20 14.65
N GLN A 14 11.14 -7.86 13.99
CA GLN A 14 12.35 -7.36 14.66
C GLN A 14 12.07 -6.08 15.44
N ARG A 15 11.25 -5.20 14.87
CA ARG A 15 10.85 -3.95 15.52
C ARG A 15 10.03 -4.21 16.78
N LEU A 16 9.16 -5.21 16.74
CA LEU A 16 8.33 -5.56 17.89
C LEU A 16 9.17 -6.14 19.04
N VAL A 17 10.06 -7.09 18.74
CA VAL A 17 10.84 -7.74 19.78
C VAL A 17 12.01 -6.88 20.28
N GLY A 18 12.54 -6.01 19.42
CA GLY A 18 13.64 -5.11 19.76
C GLY A 18 13.22 -3.79 20.36
N GLY A 19 11.93 -3.47 20.34
CA GLY A 19 11.43 -2.16 20.76
C GLY A 19 11.06 -2.02 22.24
N GLY A 20 11.49 -2.94 23.09
CA GLY A 20 11.17 -2.89 24.51
C GLY A 20 9.79 -3.42 24.87
N ASN A 21 9.10 -4.03 23.94
CA ASN A 21 7.82 -4.69 24.22
C ASN A 21 8.08 -5.95 25.05
N LYS A 22 7.33 -6.08 26.15
CA LYS A 22 7.44 -7.23 27.04
C LYS A 22 6.68 -8.46 26.54
N LYS A 23 5.97 -8.33 25.42
CA LYS A 23 5.21 -9.43 24.83
C LYS A 23 6.07 -10.17 23.81
N ASP A 24 6.05 -11.49 23.90
CA ASP A 24 6.68 -12.33 22.90
C ASP A 24 5.77 -12.39 21.67
N PHE A 25 6.27 -11.91 20.55
CA PHE A 25 5.56 -11.99 19.28
C PHE A 25 6.17 -13.10 18.44
N LEU A 26 5.38 -14.11 18.13
CA LEU A 26 5.80 -15.15 17.21
C LEU A 26 5.81 -14.60 15.78
N LYS A 27 6.83 -14.97 15.01
CA LYS A 27 6.95 -14.50 13.63
C LYS A 27 5.72 -14.86 12.80
N GLN A 28 5.13 -16.04 13.02
CA GLN A 28 3.91 -16.46 12.33
C GLN A 28 2.73 -15.57 12.69
N GLY A 29 2.59 -15.17 13.95
CA GLY A 29 1.54 -14.24 14.37
C GLY A 29 1.70 -12.87 13.73
N VAL A 30 2.93 -12.38 13.62
CA VAL A 30 3.22 -11.13 12.94
C VAL A 30 2.85 -11.21 11.47
N GLU A 31 3.16 -12.33 10.81
CA GLU A 31 2.78 -12.55 9.41
C GLU A 31 1.26 -12.50 9.23
N GLU A 32 0.52 -13.13 10.12
CA GLU A 32 -0.94 -13.12 10.08
C GLU A 32 -1.51 -11.71 10.22
N VAL A 33 -0.98 -10.92 11.16
CA VAL A 33 -1.42 -9.55 11.38
C VAL A 33 -1.11 -8.67 10.18
N VAL A 34 0.11 -8.75 9.66
CA VAL A 34 0.51 -7.96 8.50
C VAL A 34 -0.34 -8.32 7.28
N SER A 35 -0.54 -9.60 7.04
CA SER A 35 -1.37 -10.07 5.92
C SER A 35 -2.82 -9.61 6.06
N ALA A 36 -3.38 -9.71 7.26
CA ALA A 36 -4.74 -9.25 7.53
C ALA A 36 -4.87 -7.75 7.32
N ALA A 37 -3.87 -6.97 7.74
CA ALA A 37 -3.88 -5.52 7.54
C ALA A 37 -3.88 -5.17 6.04
N ILE A 38 -3.03 -5.83 5.26
CA ILE A 38 -2.95 -5.61 3.82
C ILE A 38 -4.26 -5.97 3.13
N GLU A 39 -4.84 -7.13 3.47
CA GLU A 39 -6.10 -7.57 2.89
C GLU A 39 -7.25 -6.63 3.27
N THR A 40 -7.26 -6.12 4.50
CA THR A 40 -8.26 -5.16 4.95
C THR A 40 -8.19 -3.86 4.14
N ILE A 41 -6.99 -3.37 3.87
CA ILE A 41 -6.78 -2.19 3.04
C ILE A 41 -7.32 -2.45 1.63
N LYS A 42 -6.98 -3.58 1.04
CA LYS A 42 -7.39 -3.93 -0.32
C LYS A 42 -8.92 -4.01 -0.44
N GLU A 43 -9.56 -4.70 0.49
CA GLU A 43 -11.01 -4.88 0.48
C GLU A 43 -11.75 -3.57 0.72
N SER A 44 -11.31 -2.77 1.68
CA SER A 44 -11.94 -1.50 2.00
C SER A 44 -11.86 -0.52 0.83
N VAL A 45 -10.68 -0.43 0.22
CA VAL A 45 -10.49 0.45 -0.95
C VAL A 45 -11.33 -0.03 -2.13
N ALA A 46 -11.39 -1.34 -2.35
CA ALA A 46 -12.22 -1.91 -3.42
C ALA A 46 -13.70 -1.59 -3.23
N ASN A 47 -14.16 -1.53 -1.97
CA ASN A 47 -15.53 -1.17 -1.64
C ASN A 47 -15.81 0.34 -1.70
N GLY A 48 -14.79 1.15 -1.95
CA GLY A 48 -14.94 2.59 -2.03
C GLY A 48 -14.66 3.35 -0.74
N ASP A 49 -14.22 2.65 0.30
CA ASP A 49 -13.87 3.29 1.57
C ASP A 49 -12.50 3.94 1.48
N LYS A 50 -12.34 5.03 2.21
CA LYS A 50 -11.05 5.69 2.36
C LYS A 50 -10.46 5.32 3.72
N ILE A 51 -9.21 4.87 3.71
CA ILE A 51 -8.50 4.55 4.94
C ILE A 51 -7.48 5.65 5.19
N VAL A 52 -7.57 6.28 6.37
CA VAL A 52 -6.62 7.31 6.77
C VAL A 52 -5.83 6.79 7.97
N LEU A 53 -4.52 6.65 7.78
CA LEU A 53 -3.61 6.24 8.85
C LEU A 53 -2.78 7.44 9.26
N VAL A 54 -2.99 7.90 10.48
CA VAL A 54 -2.33 9.10 11.02
C VAL A 54 -0.82 8.93 10.95
N ASP A 55 -0.14 9.99 10.51
CA ASP A 55 1.32 10.04 10.37
C ASP A 55 1.89 9.09 9.31
N PHE A 56 1.05 8.47 8.51
CA PHE A 56 1.51 7.61 7.41
C PHE A 56 0.95 8.08 6.08
N GLY A 57 -0.36 8.03 5.92
CA GLY A 57 -0.98 8.43 4.67
C GLY A 57 -2.39 7.88 4.55
N SER A 58 -2.96 8.01 3.37
CA SER A 58 -4.31 7.55 3.11
C SER A 58 -4.37 6.70 1.84
N PHE A 59 -5.30 5.75 1.85
CA PHE A 59 -5.57 4.87 0.71
C PHE A 59 -7.00 5.10 0.27
N GLU A 60 -7.20 5.30 -1.03
CA GLU A 60 -8.53 5.49 -1.57
C GLU A 60 -8.62 4.96 -2.99
N LYS A 61 -9.85 4.79 -3.46
CA LYS A 61 -10.14 4.39 -4.83
C LYS A 61 -10.28 5.65 -5.68
N ALA A 62 -9.44 5.77 -6.71
CA ALA A 62 -9.45 6.93 -7.58
C ALA A 62 -9.96 6.54 -8.97
N HIS A 63 -10.79 7.40 -9.55
CA HIS A 63 -11.28 7.20 -10.91
C HIS A 63 -10.28 7.80 -11.89
N ARG A 64 -9.88 7.01 -12.88
CA ARG A 64 -9.07 7.47 -14.01
C ARG A 64 -9.97 7.54 -15.22
N GLU A 65 -10.12 8.72 -15.80
CA GLU A 65 -10.94 8.90 -16.97
C GLU A 65 -10.30 8.29 -18.22
N ALA A 66 -11.14 7.92 -19.18
CA ALA A 66 -10.68 7.45 -20.48
C ALA A 66 -9.86 8.55 -21.14
N LYS A 67 -8.79 8.17 -21.81
CA LYS A 67 -7.95 9.12 -22.54
C LYS A 67 -7.41 8.50 -23.80
N ALA A 68 -7.03 9.36 -24.76
CA ALA A 68 -6.37 8.92 -25.96
C ALA A 68 -4.90 8.63 -25.68
N GLY A 69 -4.42 7.56 -26.25
CA GLY A 69 -3.01 7.18 -26.14
C GLY A 69 -2.55 6.60 -27.46
N ARG A 70 -1.33 6.09 -27.49
CA ARG A 70 -0.76 5.42 -28.66
C ARG A 70 -0.18 4.08 -28.26
N ASN A 71 -0.35 3.11 -29.13
CA ASN A 71 0.26 1.80 -28.96
C ASN A 71 1.78 1.96 -29.15
N PRO A 72 2.59 1.66 -28.14
CA PRO A 72 4.04 1.83 -28.24
C PRO A 72 4.69 0.91 -29.28
N LYS A 73 4.04 -0.16 -29.67
CA LYS A 73 4.57 -1.10 -30.68
C LYS A 73 4.25 -0.70 -32.11
N THR A 74 3.07 -0.15 -32.34
CA THR A 74 2.59 0.17 -33.68
C THR A 74 2.49 1.66 -33.95
N GLY A 75 2.47 2.49 -32.92
CA GLY A 75 2.27 3.92 -33.04
C GLY A 75 0.85 4.32 -33.35
N GLU A 76 -0.07 3.37 -33.45
CA GLU A 76 -1.46 3.64 -33.78
C GLU A 76 -2.20 4.26 -32.59
N PRO A 77 -3.16 5.16 -32.85
CA PRO A 77 -4.00 5.71 -31.80
C PRO A 77 -4.80 4.60 -31.12
N MET A 78 -4.88 4.64 -29.80
CA MET A 78 -5.73 3.74 -29.04
C MET A 78 -6.43 4.52 -27.94
N GLU A 79 -7.57 4.03 -27.53
CA GLU A 79 -8.32 4.60 -26.43
C GLU A 79 -8.04 3.79 -25.17
N ILE A 80 -7.60 4.48 -24.11
CA ILE A 80 -7.41 3.88 -22.80
C ILE A 80 -8.73 4.04 -22.05
N PRO A 81 -9.44 2.94 -21.73
CA PRO A 81 -10.75 3.05 -21.08
C PRO A 81 -10.64 3.61 -19.67
N ALA A 82 -11.74 4.19 -19.21
CA ALA A 82 -11.86 4.64 -17.83
C ALA A 82 -11.75 3.44 -16.88
N LYS A 83 -11.11 3.64 -15.74
CA LYS A 83 -10.97 2.59 -14.74
C LYS A 83 -10.78 3.19 -13.35
N TYR A 84 -10.98 2.36 -12.33
CA TYR A 84 -10.65 2.72 -10.97
C TYR A 84 -9.29 2.14 -10.61
N VAL A 85 -8.52 2.91 -9.83
CA VAL A 85 -7.19 2.47 -9.39
C VAL A 85 -7.04 2.79 -7.90
N PRO A 86 -6.23 2.02 -7.17
CA PRO A 86 -5.89 2.39 -5.80
C PRO A 86 -4.95 3.58 -5.82
N LYS A 87 -5.18 4.53 -4.91
CA LYS A 87 -4.34 5.71 -4.79
C LYS A 87 -3.86 5.83 -3.36
N PHE A 88 -2.56 5.99 -3.18
CA PHE A 88 -1.96 6.26 -1.88
C PHE A 88 -1.45 7.71 -1.85
N THR A 89 -1.81 8.44 -0.80
CA THR A 89 -1.33 9.80 -0.57
C THR A 89 -0.54 9.79 0.74
N ALA A 90 0.75 10.08 0.66
CA ALA A 90 1.61 10.13 1.84
C ALA A 90 1.20 11.29 2.75
N GLY A 91 1.20 11.03 4.06
CA GLY A 91 0.94 12.07 5.05
C GLY A 91 2.15 12.99 5.22
N LYS A 92 1.94 14.13 5.88
CA LYS A 92 2.99 15.13 6.06
C LYS A 92 4.20 14.56 6.79
N ASN A 93 3.97 13.82 7.86
CA ASN A 93 5.05 13.20 8.63
C ASN A 93 5.91 12.29 7.77
N PHE A 94 5.27 11.44 6.96
CA PHE A 94 5.98 10.52 6.07
C PHE A 94 6.79 11.29 5.03
N LYS A 95 6.21 12.32 4.43
CA LYS A 95 6.92 13.15 3.45
C LYS A 95 8.14 13.82 4.07
N ASP A 96 8.01 14.33 5.28
CA ASP A 96 9.11 15.01 5.98
C ASP A 96 10.27 14.04 6.29
N ILE A 97 9.96 12.80 6.65
CA ILE A 97 10.98 11.80 6.95
C ILE A 97 11.85 11.47 5.73
N VAL A 98 11.25 11.46 4.53
CA VAL A 98 11.99 11.09 3.32
C VAL A 98 12.58 12.28 2.58
N ALA A 99 12.23 13.49 2.97
CA ALA A 99 12.72 14.71 2.31
C ALA A 99 14.21 14.99 2.60
#